data_f53470fe9bab1e80233fada97c5e0831
#
_entry.id   f53470fe9bab1e80233fada97c5e0831
#
_cell.length_a   1.000
_cell.length_b   1.000
_cell.length_c   1.000
_cell.angle_alpha   90.00
_cell.angle_beta   90.00
_cell.angle_gamma   90.00
#
_symmetry.space_group_name_H-M   'P 1'
#
loop_
_entity.id
_entity.type
_entity.pdbx_description
1 polymer ?
#
loop_
_entity_poly.entity_id
_entity_poly.type
_entity_poly.pdbx_seq_one_letter_code
_entity_poly.pdbx_strand_id
1 'polypeptide(L)'
;MPPPSAIAASLVELVSRPSFPGHLVYSVTNLVIGVVIAAVAGVSVGLLVGWSRLLELVVAPVLWTIYSVPKVAFAPLVILALGLGPSSKIFLVFLLGFFPIALNTIEG
;
A
#
# COMPACT_ATOMS: atom_id res chain seq x y z
N MET A 1 22.28 19.35 -5.98
CA MET A 1 22.19 17.89 -5.92
C MET A 1 23.46 17.32 -5.31
N PRO A 2 23.34 16.49 -4.27
CA PRO A 2 24.53 15.93 -3.66
C PRO A 2 25.24 14.98 -4.63
N PRO A 3 26.57 14.90 -4.56
CA PRO A 3 27.32 13.98 -5.40
C PRO A 3 27.02 12.52 -5.00
N PRO A 4 27.17 11.55 -5.94
CA PRO A 4 26.91 10.15 -5.65
C PRO A 4 27.70 9.60 -4.46
N SER A 5 28.91 10.10 -4.23
CA SER A 5 29.72 9.71 -3.08
C SER A 5 29.07 10.11 -1.74
N ALA A 6 28.41 11.29 -1.70
CA ALA A 6 27.71 11.73 -0.50
C ALA A 6 26.49 10.85 -0.23
N ILE A 7 25.77 10.43 -1.29
CA ILE A 7 24.63 9.53 -1.17
C ILE A 7 25.10 8.17 -0.65
N ALA A 8 26.18 7.64 -1.20
CA ALA A 8 26.76 6.37 -0.75
C ALA A 8 27.20 6.44 0.70
N ALA A 9 27.85 7.53 1.11
CA ALA A 9 28.27 7.74 2.49
C ALA A 9 27.06 7.80 3.44
N SER A 10 25.97 8.47 3.02
CA SER A 10 24.73 8.55 3.80
C SER A 10 24.10 7.18 3.97
N LEU A 11 24.10 6.35 2.92
CA LEU A 11 23.57 4.99 2.99
C LEU A 11 24.37 4.12 3.94
N VAL A 12 25.72 4.20 3.87
CA VAL A 12 26.59 3.46 4.77
C VAL A 12 26.35 3.89 6.22
N GLU A 13 26.24 5.19 6.45
CA GLU A 13 25.94 5.71 7.77
C GLU A 13 24.62 5.19 8.32
N LEU A 14 23.56 5.18 7.49
CA LEU A 14 22.26 4.67 7.89
C LEU A 14 22.32 3.18 8.24
N VAL A 15 23.01 2.40 7.41
CA VAL A 15 23.13 0.94 7.62
C VAL A 15 23.92 0.65 8.89
N SER A 16 24.91 1.47 9.22
CA SER A 16 25.74 1.26 10.42
C SER A 16 25.10 1.76 11.71
N ARG A 17 23.97 2.49 11.64
CA ARG A 17 23.27 2.93 12.85
C ARG A 17 22.71 1.74 13.62
N PRO A 18 22.86 1.71 14.96
CA PRO A 18 22.31 0.62 15.76
C PRO A 18 20.79 0.47 15.64
N SER A 19 20.07 1.56 15.36
CA SER A 19 18.61 1.55 15.22
C SER A 19 18.12 1.07 13.85
N PHE A 20 19.04 0.96 12.85
CA PHE A 20 18.63 0.61 11.48
C PHE A 20 17.94 -0.76 11.38
N PRO A 21 18.48 -1.85 11.99
CA PRO A 21 17.80 -3.15 11.92
C PRO A 21 16.40 -3.11 12.50
N GLY A 22 16.20 -2.37 13.59
CA GLY A 22 14.87 -2.22 14.21
C GLY A 22 13.90 -1.48 13.29
N HIS A 23 14.33 -0.40 12.67
CA HIS A 23 13.51 0.34 11.71
C HIS A 23 13.21 -0.50 10.47
N LEU A 24 14.16 -1.27 10.00
CA LEU A 24 13.96 -2.14 8.84
C LEU A 24 12.92 -3.21 9.14
N VAL A 25 13.02 -3.89 10.29
CA VAL A 25 12.06 -4.90 10.72
C VAL A 25 10.67 -4.29 10.86
N TYR A 26 10.58 -3.10 11.47
CA TYR A 26 9.32 -2.39 11.64
C TYR A 26 8.66 -2.10 10.30
N SER A 27 9.42 -1.54 9.36
CA SER A 27 8.90 -1.17 8.04
C SER A 27 8.48 -2.41 7.23
N VAL A 28 9.30 -3.46 7.24
CA VAL A 28 9.00 -4.70 6.54
C VAL A 28 7.76 -5.35 7.13
N THR A 29 7.64 -5.37 8.46
CA THR A 29 6.48 -5.94 9.15
C THR A 29 5.20 -5.21 8.74
N ASN A 30 5.22 -3.87 8.76
CA ASN A 30 4.05 -3.08 8.36
C ASN A 30 3.70 -3.30 6.89
N LEU A 31 4.70 -3.38 6.03
CA LEU A 31 4.50 -3.65 4.61
C LEU A 31 3.86 -5.02 4.40
N VAL A 32 4.39 -6.05 5.04
CA VAL A 32 3.87 -7.42 4.91
C VAL A 32 2.43 -7.51 5.41
N ILE A 33 2.13 -6.92 6.58
CA ILE A 33 0.78 -6.91 7.12
C ILE A 33 -0.19 -6.21 6.15
N GLY A 34 0.19 -5.03 5.65
CA GLY A 34 -0.64 -4.28 4.72
C GLY A 34 -0.88 -5.04 3.41
N VAL A 35 0.16 -5.66 2.86
CA VAL A 35 0.06 -6.44 1.63
C VAL A 35 -0.80 -7.69 1.82
N VAL A 36 -0.63 -8.39 2.94
CA VAL A 36 -1.44 -9.58 3.23
C VAL A 36 -2.92 -9.21 3.35
N ILE A 37 -3.23 -8.15 4.11
CA ILE A 37 -4.61 -7.68 4.24
C ILE A 37 -5.17 -7.26 2.88
N ALA A 38 -4.38 -6.52 2.10
CA ALA A 38 -4.78 -6.07 0.76
C ALA A 38 -5.03 -7.26 -0.16
N ALA A 39 -4.17 -8.28 -0.12
CA ALA A 39 -4.31 -9.46 -0.95
C ALA A 39 -5.58 -10.24 -0.58
N VAL A 40 -5.78 -10.50 0.71
CA VAL A 40 -6.97 -11.24 1.17
C VAL A 40 -8.24 -10.47 0.82
N ALA A 41 -8.30 -9.19 1.15
CA ALA A 41 -9.48 -8.37 0.87
C ALA A 41 -9.68 -8.18 -0.62
N GLY A 42 -8.62 -7.90 -1.38
CA GLY A 42 -8.70 -7.66 -2.82
C GLY A 42 -9.13 -8.90 -3.59
N VAL A 43 -8.56 -10.04 -3.28
CA VAL A 43 -8.96 -11.31 -3.91
C VAL A 43 -10.39 -11.66 -3.54
N SER A 44 -10.78 -11.50 -2.27
CA SER A 44 -12.14 -11.79 -1.82
C SER A 44 -13.17 -10.91 -2.54
N VAL A 45 -12.94 -9.60 -2.58
CA VAL A 45 -13.81 -8.66 -3.27
C VAL A 45 -13.83 -8.95 -4.76
N GLY A 46 -12.66 -9.19 -5.35
CA GLY A 46 -12.54 -9.48 -6.77
C GLY A 46 -13.30 -10.74 -7.17
N LEU A 47 -13.21 -11.80 -6.37
CA LEU A 47 -13.94 -13.03 -6.62
C LEU A 47 -15.44 -12.83 -6.48
N LEU A 48 -15.87 -12.11 -5.45
CA LEU A 48 -17.30 -11.82 -5.24
C LEU A 48 -17.88 -10.99 -6.37
N VAL A 49 -17.19 -9.96 -6.78
CA VAL A 49 -17.64 -9.07 -7.87
C VAL A 49 -17.58 -9.79 -9.21
N GLY A 50 -16.50 -10.53 -9.46
CA GLY A 50 -16.33 -11.27 -10.71
C GLY A 50 -17.25 -12.46 -10.85
N TRP A 51 -17.86 -12.94 -9.75
CA TRP A 51 -18.80 -14.06 -9.78
C TRP A 51 -20.07 -13.72 -10.56
N SER A 52 -20.54 -12.47 -10.42
CA SER A 52 -21.76 -12.00 -11.08
C SER A 52 -21.42 -10.89 -12.06
N ARG A 53 -21.89 -11.03 -13.32
CA ARG A 53 -21.69 -9.99 -14.32
C ARG A 53 -22.38 -8.67 -13.93
N LEU A 54 -23.52 -8.78 -13.25
CA LEU A 54 -24.23 -7.58 -12.79
C LEU A 54 -23.40 -6.82 -11.76
N LEU A 55 -22.82 -7.53 -10.78
CA LEU A 55 -21.95 -6.92 -9.79
C LEU A 55 -20.71 -6.31 -10.44
N GLU A 56 -20.12 -7.01 -11.41
CA GLU A 56 -18.96 -6.50 -12.14
C GLU A 56 -19.31 -5.21 -12.87
N LEU A 57 -20.45 -5.14 -13.54
CA LEU A 57 -20.87 -3.96 -14.28
C LEU A 57 -21.12 -2.75 -13.39
N VAL A 58 -21.57 -2.99 -12.15
CA VAL A 58 -21.88 -1.92 -11.20
C VAL A 58 -20.64 -1.52 -10.40
N VAL A 59 -19.88 -2.49 -9.90
CA VAL A 59 -18.81 -2.25 -8.93
C VAL A 59 -17.48 -1.91 -9.62
N ALA A 60 -17.17 -2.57 -10.73
CA ALA A 60 -15.88 -2.36 -11.39
C ALA A 60 -15.65 -0.90 -11.80
N PRO A 61 -16.60 -0.19 -12.41
CA PRO A 61 -16.41 1.23 -12.73
C PRO A 61 -16.12 2.09 -11.49
N VAL A 62 -16.77 1.78 -10.37
CA VAL A 62 -16.55 2.49 -9.10
C VAL A 62 -15.12 2.26 -8.61
N LEU A 63 -14.64 1.00 -8.65
CA LEU A 63 -13.30 0.66 -8.24
C LEU A 63 -12.26 1.35 -9.14
N TRP A 64 -12.47 1.36 -10.46
CA TRP A 64 -11.59 2.04 -11.39
C TRP A 64 -11.55 3.55 -11.14
N THR A 65 -12.70 4.15 -10.84
CA THR A 65 -12.77 5.57 -10.52
C THR A 65 -11.96 5.91 -9.28
N ILE A 66 -12.13 5.11 -8.22
CA ILE A 66 -11.37 5.30 -6.98
C ILE A 66 -9.89 5.04 -7.21
N TYR A 67 -9.57 4.00 -7.99
CA TYR A 67 -8.18 3.67 -8.34
C TYR A 67 -7.49 4.81 -9.07
N SER A 68 -8.22 5.55 -9.92
CA SER A 68 -7.69 6.68 -10.68
C SER A 68 -7.29 7.86 -9.80
N VAL A 69 -7.87 7.98 -8.61
CA VAL A 69 -7.55 9.07 -7.69
C VAL A 69 -6.13 8.89 -7.17
N PRO A 70 -5.28 9.94 -7.18
CA PRO A 70 -3.92 9.83 -6.64
C PRO A 70 -3.93 9.49 -5.15
N LYS A 71 -3.58 8.25 -4.82
CA LYS A 71 -3.63 7.77 -3.43
C LYS A 71 -2.54 8.41 -2.58
N VAL A 72 -1.45 8.83 -3.20
CA VAL A 72 -0.37 9.52 -2.51
C VAL A 72 -0.88 10.83 -1.89
N ALA A 73 -1.86 11.47 -2.53
CA ALA A 73 -2.47 12.68 -2.01
C ALA A 73 -3.26 12.44 -0.70
N PHE A 74 -3.68 11.22 -0.46
CA PHE A 74 -4.35 10.87 0.78
C PHE A 74 -3.41 10.64 1.97
N ALA A 75 -2.11 10.49 1.73
CA ALA A 75 -1.16 10.22 2.80
C ALA A 75 -1.22 11.24 3.93
N PRO A 76 -1.23 12.57 3.67
CA PRO A 76 -1.36 13.55 4.73
C PRO A 76 -2.66 13.41 5.53
N LEU A 77 -3.76 13.11 4.86
CA LEU A 77 -5.06 12.93 5.52
C LEU A 77 -5.05 11.69 6.42
N VAL A 78 -4.47 10.59 5.95
CA VAL A 78 -4.35 9.35 6.72
C VAL A 78 -3.47 9.58 7.95
N ILE A 79 -2.36 10.29 7.78
CA ILE A 79 -1.45 10.61 8.88
C ILE A 79 -2.16 11.49 9.92
N LEU A 80 -2.96 12.46 9.49
CA LEU A 80 -3.73 13.30 10.40
C LEU A 80 -4.77 12.50 11.18
N ALA A 81 -5.42 11.54 10.51
CA ALA A 81 -6.48 10.76 11.12
C ALA A 81 -5.94 9.68 12.06
N LEU A 82 -4.88 8.95 11.64
CA LEU A 82 -4.37 7.78 12.34
C LEU A 82 -3.02 8.01 13.02
N GLY A 83 -2.40 9.16 12.79
CA GLY A 83 -1.09 9.48 13.34
C GLY A 83 0.05 8.89 12.51
N LEU A 84 1.27 9.00 13.02
CA LEU A 84 2.47 8.51 12.36
C LEU A 84 2.80 7.06 12.70
N GLY A 85 1.90 6.37 13.39
CA GLY A 85 2.13 5.00 13.85
C GLY A 85 1.95 3.95 12.77
N PRO A 86 2.04 2.66 13.16
CA PRO A 86 1.89 1.53 12.23
C PRO A 86 0.56 1.52 11.48
N SER A 87 -0.51 2.01 12.13
CA SER A 87 -1.86 1.98 11.55
C SER A 87 -1.94 2.75 10.24
N SER A 88 -1.34 3.95 10.16
CA SER A 88 -1.37 4.74 8.94
C SER A 88 -0.54 4.11 7.83
N LYS A 89 0.60 3.50 8.16
CA LYS A 89 1.45 2.83 7.19
C LYS A 89 0.76 1.59 6.61
N ILE A 90 0.17 0.78 7.47
CA ILE A 90 -0.57 -0.42 7.06
C ILE A 90 -1.76 -0.03 6.18
N PHE A 91 -2.48 1.01 6.57
CA PHE A 91 -3.64 1.50 5.82
C PHE A 91 -3.24 1.99 4.43
N LEU A 92 -2.14 2.74 4.33
CA LEU A 92 -1.66 3.23 3.03
C LEU A 92 -1.22 2.08 2.12
N VAL A 93 -0.52 1.10 2.66
CA VAL A 93 -0.11 -0.09 1.89
C VAL A 93 -1.35 -0.86 1.44
N PHE A 94 -2.34 -0.99 2.32
CA PHE A 94 -3.61 -1.62 1.98
C PHE A 94 -4.29 -0.92 0.80
N LEU A 95 -4.40 0.41 0.85
CA LEU A 95 -5.02 1.18 -0.22
C LEU A 95 -4.28 1.01 -1.54
N LEU A 96 -2.95 1.04 -1.50
CA LEU A 96 -2.14 0.92 -2.71
C LEU A 96 -2.21 -0.48 -3.32
N GLY A 97 -2.41 -1.51 -2.50
CA GLY A 97 -2.45 -2.90 -2.96
C GLY A 97 -3.85 -3.42 -3.26
N PHE A 98 -4.85 -2.99 -2.51
CA PHE A 98 -6.21 -3.52 -2.60
C PHE A 98 -6.82 -3.36 -3.99
N PHE A 99 -6.80 -2.15 -4.54
CA PHE A 99 -7.47 -1.86 -5.82
C PHE A 99 -6.84 -2.62 -6.98
N PRO A 100 -5.51 -2.62 -7.17
CA PRO A 100 -4.92 -3.42 -8.25
C PRO A 100 -5.22 -4.92 -8.11
N ILE A 101 -5.16 -5.46 -6.90
CA ILE A 101 -5.42 -6.88 -6.66
C ILE A 101 -6.88 -7.21 -6.95
N ALA A 102 -7.81 -6.40 -6.45
CA ALA A 102 -9.24 -6.62 -6.69
C ALA A 102 -9.57 -6.53 -8.17
N LEU A 103 -9.08 -5.51 -8.87
CA LEU A 103 -9.35 -5.30 -10.29
C LEU A 103 -8.75 -6.43 -11.13
N ASN A 104 -7.53 -6.85 -10.85
CA ASN A 104 -6.91 -7.97 -11.55
C ASN A 104 -7.65 -9.29 -11.30
N THR A 105 -8.16 -9.49 -10.08
CA THR A 105 -8.94 -10.67 -9.75
C THR A 105 -10.28 -10.69 -10.48
N ILE A 106 -10.92 -9.54 -10.63
CA ILE A 106 -12.17 -9.42 -11.39
C ILE A 106 -11.93 -9.79 -12.87
N GLU A 107 -10.85 -9.27 -13.44
CA GLU A 107 -10.50 -9.52 -14.84
C GLU A 107 -10.00 -10.93 -15.09
N GLY A 108 -9.30 -11.47 -14.13
CA GLY A 108 -8.76 -12.82 -14.18
C GLY A 108 -9.77 -13.87 -13.85
#